data_0a02694b2276b365a20c356ce87c8fe4
#
_entry.id   0a02694b2276b365a20c356ce87c8fe4
#
_cell.length_a   1.000
_cell.length_b   1.000
_cell.length_c   1.000
_cell.angle_alpha   90.00
_cell.angle_beta   90.00
_cell.angle_gamma   90.00
#
_symmetry.space_group_name_H-M   'P 1'
#
loop_
_entity.id
_entity.type
_entity.pdbx_description
1 polymer ?
#
loop_
_entity_poly.entity_id
_entity_poly.type
_entity_poly.pdbx_seq_one_letter_code
_entity_poly.pdbx_strand_id
1 'polypeptide(L)'
;MTERIAAPWMQRDDLAALFAALGQDAARYVGGAVRDTLLDLPVKDIDAATVLLPDEVMRRLKDAGIRAVPTGIDHGTVTAVLPGGPVEITTLRRDVSTDGRHATVAFATEWQDDAARRDFTINALYADPASGDVFDWFGGLADLAARRVRFIGDARQRIREDHLRILRYFRFQARFGALPADAEAEAACAELAPTLKGLSRERVGMEMMNLLGLANPAPTLARMAELGVLAVVLPEADPAALAALVGEEARQQVAPDALRRLAALLPAEPALAEQVASRFRLSGAQKKRLALAAGRTADGGEPRALAYRLGREAALDRLLITGGEIAPLAGWEIPALPLKGGDIVARGIGAGPEVARVLRAVETRWIAEGFPDAARVSALLDEELA
;
A
#
# COMPACT_ATOMS: atom_id res chain seq x y z
N MET A 1 26.61 23.02 -12.16
CA MET A 1 27.10 21.62 -12.32
C MET A 1 25.87 20.78 -12.55
N THR A 2 25.88 19.93 -13.55
CA THR A 2 24.78 18.98 -13.80
C THR A 2 24.80 17.93 -12.70
N GLU A 3 23.67 17.71 -12.02
CA GLU A 3 23.54 16.64 -11.01
C GLU A 3 23.68 15.28 -11.72
N ARG A 4 24.30 14.31 -11.05
CA ARG A 4 24.51 12.95 -11.58
C ARG A 4 24.08 11.91 -10.58
N ILE A 5 23.47 10.85 -11.09
CA ILE A 5 23.22 9.65 -10.29
C ILE A 5 24.19 8.53 -10.67
N ALA A 6 24.61 7.79 -9.67
CA ALA A 6 25.38 6.55 -9.83
C ALA A 6 24.89 5.56 -8.79
N ALA A 7 24.38 4.42 -9.23
CA ALA A 7 23.87 3.40 -8.34
C ALA A 7 24.20 1.99 -8.88
N PRO A 8 24.36 0.98 -8.01
CA PRO A 8 24.67 -0.38 -8.44
C PRO A 8 23.70 -0.96 -9.46
N TRP A 9 22.40 -0.63 -9.33
CA TRP A 9 21.40 -1.11 -10.28
C TRP A 9 21.60 -0.58 -11.70
N MET A 10 22.21 0.59 -11.89
CA MET A 10 22.52 1.16 -13.22
C MET A 10 23.64 0.40 -13.95
N GLN A 11 24.46 -0.36 -13.21
CA GLN A 11 25.60 -1.14 -13.75
C GLN A 11 25.17 -2.53 -14.21
N ARG A 12 23.89 -2.86 -14.23
CA ARG A 12 23.39 -4.15 -14.68
C ARG A 12 23.60 -4.31 -16.20
N ASP A 13 24.21 -5.44 -16.61
CA ASP A 13 24.48 -5.76 -18.00
C ASP A 13 23.21 -5.84 -18.86
N ASP A 14 22.10 -6.32 -18.28
CA ASP A 14 20.82 -6.42 -18.97
C ASP A 14 20.20 -5.04 -19.25
N LEU A 15 20.40 -4.04 -18.37
CA LEU A 15 20.01 -2.66 -18.63
C LEU A 15 20.92 -2.01 -19.69
N ALA A 16 22.22 -2.26 -19.65
CA ALA A 16 23.13 -1.77 -20.67
C ALA A 16 22.75 -2.30 -22.06
N ALA A 17 22.43 -3.60 -22.15
CA ALA A 17 21.94 -4.22 -23.40
C ALA A 17 20.60 -3.61 -23.85
N LEU A 18 19.67 -3.35 -22.91
CA LEU A 18 18.39 -2.71 -23.20
C LEU A 18 18.59 -1.34 -23.84
N PHE A 19 19.37 -0.46 -23.19
CA PHE A 19 19.57 0.90 -23.69
C PHE A 19 20.41 0.93 -24.97
N ALA A 20 21.36 0.00 -25.15
CA ALA A 20 22.06 -0.17 -26.41
C ALA A 20 21.10 -0.55 -27.56
N ALA A 21 20.13 -1.44 -27.30
CA ALA A 21 19.13 -1.82 -28.29
C ALA A 21 18.19 -0.66 -28.66
N LEU A 22 17.78 0.15 -27.67
CA LEU A 22 16.95 1.33 -27.92
C LEU A 22 17.70 2.43 -28.68
N GLY A 23 19.02 2.50 -28.55
CA GLY A 23 19.89 3.47 -29.19
C GLY A 23 20.27 4.63 -28.30
N GLN A 24 21.44 5.19 -28.58
CA GLN A 24 21.99 6.33 -27.86
C GLN A 24 21.00 7.51 -27.91
N ASP A 25 20.83 8.22 -26.81
CA ASP A 25 19.95 9.38 -26.64
C ASP A 25 18.45 9.11 -26.87
N ALA A 26 18.07 7.88 -27.26
CA ALA A 26 16.68 7.55 -27.56
C ALA A 26 15.84 7.20 -26.32
N ALA A 27 16.46 6.88 -25.18
CA ALA A 27 15.76 6.51 -23.95
C ALA A 27 16.52 7.02 -22.72
N ARG A 28 15.75 7.30 -21.63
CA ARG A 28 16.28 7.74 -20.34
C ARG A 28 15.57 7.01 -19.21
N TYR A 29 16.23 6.81 -18.08
CA TYR A 29 15.57 6.49 -16.84
C TYR A 29 14.66 7.62 -16.41
N VAL A 30 13.56 7.33 -15.72
CA VAL A 30 12.58 8.36 -15.37
C VAL A 30 11.88 8.10 -14.03
N GLY A 31 11.46 9.18 -13.38
CA GLY A 31 10.53 9.15 -12.27
C GLY A 31 11.06 8.49 -11.00
N GLY A 32 10.42 7.41 -10.58
CA GLY A 32 10.69 6.76 -9.30
C GLY A 32 12.12 6.33 -9.10
N ALA A 33 12.71 5.68 -10.10
CA ALA A 33 14.09 5.19 -10.04
C ALA A 33 15.11 6.32 -9.86
N VAL A 34 14.94 7.43 -10.61
CA VAL A 34 15.82 8.60 -10.51
C VAL A 34 15.67 9.28 -9.15
N ARG A 35 14.43 9.57 -8.74
CA ARG A 35 14.12 10.20 -7.44
C ARG A 35 14.65 9.37 -6.27
N ASP A 36 14.33 8.07 -6.22
CA ASP A 36 14.70 7.22 -5.10
C ASP A 36 16.22 7.04 -5.02
N THR A 37 16.94 7.02 -6.16
CA THR A 37 18.41 7.03 -6.20
C THR A 37 18.98 8.33 -5.63
N LEU A 38 18.44 9.50 -5.97
CA LEU A 38 18.86 10.79 -5.43
C LEU A 38 18.61 10.93 -3.92
N LEU A 39 17.72 10.11 -3.37
CA LEU A 39 17.42 10.05 -1.94
C LEU A 39 18.11 8.91 -1.19
N ASP A 40 19.01 8.17 -1.85
CA ASP A 40 19.66 6.97 -1.31
C ASP A 40 18.64 5.90 -0.82
N LEU A 41 17.47 5.84 -1.47
CA LEU A 41 16.42 4.86 -1.18
C LEU A 41 16.54 3.65 -2.11
N PRO A 42 16.11 2.46 -1.65
CA PRO A 42 16.07 1.28 -2.51
C PRO A 42 15.15 1.48 -3.72
N VAL A 43 15.69 1.29 -4.92
CA VAL A 43 14.92 1.30 -6.18
C VAL A 43 14.26 -0.06 -6.35
N LYS A 44 12.94 -0.09 -6.49
CA LYS A 44 12.15 -1.31 -6.68
C LYS A 44 11.84 -1.55 -8.14
N ASP A 45 11.34 -0.52 -8.82
CA ASP A 45 10.89 -0.58 -10.20
C ASP A 45 11.71 0.39 -11.03
N ILE A 46 12.09 -0.04 -12.23
CA ILE A 46 12.87 0.78 -13.16
C ILE A 46 11.97 1.09 -14.35
N ASP A 47 11.75 2.39 -14.57
CA ASP A 47 11.00 2.91 -15.69
C ASP A 47 11.93 3.65 -16.64
N ALA A 48 11.68 3.50 -17.94
CA ALA A 48 12.33 4.24 -19.01
C ALA A 48 11.30 5.03 -19.82
N ALA A 49 11.68 6.23 -20.19
CA ALA A 49 10.97 7.02 -21.19
C ALA A 49 11.76 7.01 -22.51
N THR A 50 11.08 7.05 -23.66
CA THR A 50 11.74 6.99 -24.97
C THR A 50 11.02 7.85 -26.00
N VAL A 51 11.80 8.41 -26.94
CA VAL A 51 11.27 9.11 -28.12
C VAL A 51 10.74 8.14 -29.19
N LEU A 52 11.03 6.85 -29.07
CA LEU A 52 10.64 5.82 -30.03
C LEU A 52 9.16 5.48 -29.86
N LEU A 53 8.47 5.26 -30.96
CA LEU A 53 7.11 4.72 -30.96
C LEU A 53 7.10 3.26 -30.48
N PRO A 54 5.97 2.76 -29.90
CA PRO A 54 5.90 1.40 -29.34
C PRO A 54 6.31 0.30 -30.32
N ASP A 55 5.88 0.39 -31.57
CA ASP A 55 6.23 -0.60 -32.60
C ASP A 55 7.74 -0.63 -32.89
N GLU A 56 8.39 0.53 -32.89
CA GLU A 56 9.84 0.63 -33.07
C GLU A 56 10.58 0.08 -31.81
N VAL A 57 10.08 0.34 -30.62
CA VAL A 57 10.59 -0.28 -29.38
C VAL A 57 10.51 -1.80 -29.48
N MET A 58 9.34 -2.34 -29.81
CA MET A 58 9.13 -3.79 -29.98
C MET A 58 10.07 -4.40 -31.02
N ARG A 59 10.25 -3.73 -32.17
CA ARG A 59 11.15 -4.17 -33.23
C ARG A 59 12.59 -4.23 -32.76
N ARG A 60 13.12 -3.15 -32.16
CA ARG A 60 14.52 -3.06 -31.71
C ARG A 60 14.82 -4.09 -30.61
N LEU A 61 13.92 -4.27 -29.65
CA LEU A 61 14.09 -5.26 -28.61
C LEU A 61 14.11 -6.69 -29.17
N LYS A 62 13.23 -6.98 -30.13
CA LYS A 62 13.22 -8.27 -30.84
C LYS A 62 14.55 -8.52 -31.60
N ASP A 63 15.05 -7.52 -32.32
CA ASP A 63 16.29 -7.62 -33.06
C ASP A 63 17.51 -7.85 -32.15
N ALA A 64 17.45 -7.33 -30.91
CA ALA A 64 18.44 -7.54 -29.85
C ALA A 64 18.24 -8.83 -29.03
N GLY A 65 17.22 -9.65 -29.35
CA GLY A 65 16.91 -10.87 -28.60
C GLY A 65 16.31 -10.62 -27.22
N ILE A 66 15.83 -9.42 -26.92
CA ILE A 66 15.19 -9.06 -25.68
C ILE A 66 13.68 -9.31 -25.77
N ARG A 67 13.14 -10.13 -24.87
CA ARG A 67 11.70 -10.36 -24.81
C ARG A 67 10.96 -9.10 -24.39
N ALA A 68 9.94 -8.69 -25.15
CA ALA A 68 9.10 -7.55 -24.83
C ALA A 68 7.61 -7.93 -24.89
N VAL A 69 6.80 -7.27 -24.07
CA VAL A 69 5.34 -7.47 -23.96
C VAL A 69 4.63 -6.13 -24.08
N PRO A 70 3.63 -5.99 -24.97
CA PRO A 70 2.85 -4.77 -25.12
C PRO A 70 1.82 -4.62 -23.99
N THR A 71 2.27 -4.23 -22.80
CA THR A 71 1.43 -4.14 -21.58
C THR A 71 0.46 -2.96 -21.60
N GLY A 72 0.70 -1.96 -22.43
CA GLY A 72 -0.15 -0.77 -22.56
C GLY A 72 0.13 -0.03 -23.87
N ILE A 73 0.05 -0.73 -25.00
CA ILE A 73 0.45 -0.19 -26.32
C ILE A 73 -0.37 1.04 -26.73
N ASP A 74 -1.68 1.06 -26.40
CA ASP A 74 -2.57 2.19 -26.64
C ASP A 74 -2.16 3.44 -25.83
N HIS A 75 -1.41 3.23 -24.76
CA HIS A 75 -0.83 4.27 -23.92
C HIS A 75 0.67 4.47 -24.13
N GLY A 76 1.24 3.81 -25.15
CA GLY A 76 2.65 3.95 -25.50
C GLY A 76 3.60 3.15 -24.60
N THR A 77 3.13 2.16 -23.82
CA THR A 77 3.96 1.39 -22.89
C THR A 77 4.24 -0.01 -23.39
N VAL A 78 5.52 -0.39 -23.37
CA VAL A 78 6.05 -1.73 -23.68
C VAL A 78 6.89 -2.17 -22.48
N THR A 79 6.71 -3.40 -22.00
CA THR A 79 7.53 -3.95 -20.92
C THR A 79 8.62 -4.88 -21.47
N ALA A 80 9.87 -4.53 -21.28
CA ALA A 80 11.00 -5.41 -21.50
C ALA A 80 11.13 -6.39 -20.33
N VAL A 81 11.22 -7.69 -20.64
CA VAL A 81 11.38 -8.76 -19.63
C VAL A 81 12.86 -9.11 -19.54
N LEU A 82 13.53 -8.52 -18.55
CA LEU A 82 14.97 -8.71 -18.34
C LEU A 82 15.25 -9.71 -17.21
N PRO A 83 16.45 -10.33 -17.18
CA PRO A 83 16.86 -11.23 -16.09
C PRO A 83 16.80 -10.60 -14.70
N GLY A 84 17.14 -9.32 -14.57
CA GLY A 84 17.10 -8.58 -13.31
C GLY A 84 15.75 -7.94 -12.97
N GLY A 85 14.68 -8.28 -13.70
CA GLY A 85 13.32 -7.78 -13.49
C GLY A 85 12.77 -7.00 -14.70
N PRO A 86 11.46 -6.82 -14.77
CA PRO A 86 10.82 -6.09 -15.87
C PRO A 86 11.20 -4.61 -15.86
N VAL A 87 11.26 -4.00 -17.05
CA VAL A 87 11.44 -2.54 -17.24
C VAL A 87 10.29 -2.05 -18.11
N GLU A 88 9.53 -1.09 -17.59
CA GLU A 88 8.50 -0.41 -18.39
C GLU A 88 9.13 0.70 -19.23
N ILE A 89 8.91 0.62 -20.53
CA ILE A 89 9.40 1.60 -21.52
C ILE A 89 8.20 2.34 -22.06
N THR A 90 8.12 3.63 -21.79
CA THR A 90 6.98 4.45 -22.22
C THR A 90 7.44 5.49 -23.23
N THR A 91 6.80 5.50 -24.40
CA THR A 91 6.98 6.56 -25.41
C THR A 91 6.61 7.91 -24.83
N LEU A 92 7.39 8.96 -25.10
CA LEU A 92 7.08 10.32 -24.68
C LEU A 92 5.68 10.73 -25.14
N ARG A 93 4.92 11.37 -24.24
CA ARG A 93 3.53 11.77 -24.49
C ARG A 93 3.30 13.23 -24.11
N ARG A 94 2.35 13.85 -24.81
CA ARG A 94 1.74 15.11 -24.39
C ARG A 94 0.23 14.92 -24.31
N ASP A 95 -0.39 15.56 -23.36
CA ASP A 95 -1.84 15.54 -23.22
C ASP A 95 -2.44 16.53 -24.24
N VAL A 96 -3.31 16.04 -25.14
CA VAL A 96 -3.99 16.87 -26.17
C VAL A 96 -5.33 17.37 -25.65
N SER A 97 -6.04 16.52 -24.93
CA SER A 97 -7.27 16.89 -24.20
C SER A 97 -7.41 15.98 -23.00
N THR A 98 -7.84 16.53 -21.87
CA THR A 98 -8.10 15.77 -20.66
C THR A 98 -9.57 15.96 -20.27
N ASP A 99 -10.29 14.85 -20.15
CA ASP A 99 -11.65 14.81 -19.61
C ASP A 99 -11.64 13.83 -18.42
N GLY A 100 -11.19 14.33 -17.29
CA GLY A 100 -11.22 13.68 -15.97
C GLY A 100 -10.53 12.32 -15.83
N ARG A 101 -10.56 11.45 -16.82
CA ARG A 101 -9.98 10.10 -16.80
C ARG A 101 -9.36 9.66 -18.13
N HIS A 102 -9.84 10.19 -19.23
CA HIS A 102 -9.38 9.83 -20.56
C HIS A 102 -8.65 11.03 -21.16
N ALA A 103 -7.31 11.04 -21.01
CA ALA A 103 -6.48 11.91 -21.82
C ALA A 103 -6.37 11.30 -23.21
N THR A 104 -6.76 12.05 -24.24
CA THR A 104 -6.30 11.74 -25.58
C THR A 104 -4.83 12.13 -25.61
N VAL A 105 -3.97 11.14 -25.57
CA VAL A 105 -2.51 11.33 -25.61
C VAL A 105 -2.03 11.35 -27.05
N ALA A 106 -1.20 12.32 -27.39
CA ALA A 106 -0.38 12.27 -28.60
C ALA A 106 1.05 11.94 -28.18
N PHE A 107 1.75 11.19 -29.02
CA PHE A 107 3.17 10.99 -28.82
C PHE A 107 3.92 12.31 -28.99
N ALA A 108 4.89 12.55 -28.11
CA ALA A 108 5.74 13.73 -28.11
C ALA A 108 7.15 13.37 -28.57
N THR A 109 7.87 14.35 -29.07
CA THR A 109 9.29 14.23 -29.41
C THR A 109 10.18 14.90 -28.37
N GLU A 110 9.62 15.84 -27.63
CA GLU A 110 10.35 16.63 -26.64
C GLU A 110 10.21 16.04 -25.23
N TRP A 111 11.34 15.86 -24.55
CA TRP A 111 11.40 15.34 -23.18
C TRP A 111 10.65 16.23 -22.18
N GLN A 112 10.71 17.55 -22.39
CA GLN A 112 10.03 18.52 -21.54
C GLN A 112 8.51 18.38 -21.61
N ASP A 113 7.94 18.00 -22.76
CA ASP A 113 6.50 17.80 -22.91
C ASP A 113 6.02 16.61 -22.05
N ASP A 114 6.79 15.50 -22.08
CA ASP A 114 6.46 14.35 -21.23
C ASP A 114 6.64 14.65 -19.75
N ALA A 115 7.67 15.43 -19.40
CA ALA A 115 7.87 15.88 -18.02
C ALA A 115 6.72 16.78 -17.54
N ALA A 116 6.23 17.69 -18.39
CA ALA A 116 5.18 18.66 -18.08
C ALA A 116 3.83 18.01 -17.71
N ARG A 117 3.50 16.82 -18.24
CA ARG A 117 2.23 16.13 -17.95
C ARG A 117 2.26 15.30 -16.67
N ARG A 118 3.43 15.12 -16.04
CA ARG A 118 3.56 14.36 -14.78
C ARG A 118 2.90 15.12 -13.62
N ASP A 119 2.68 14.39 -12.53
CA ASP A 119 2.01 14.95 -11.36
C ASP A 119 2.89 15.93 -10.57
N PHE A 120 4.04 15.47 -10.09
CA PHE A 120 4.91 16.22 -9.19
C PHE A 120 6.29 16.47 -9.79
N THR A 121 6.90 17.60 -9.45
CA THR A 121 8.25 17.97 -9.90
C THR A 121 9.28 16.88 -9.59
N ILE A 122 9.22 16.28 -8.41
CA ILE A 122 10.13 15.21 -7.97
C ILE A 122 9.95 13.88 -8.74
N ASN A 123 8.88 13.74 -9.52
CA ASN A 123 8.62 12.58 -10.39
C ASN A 123 8.92 12.88 -11.86
N ALA A 124 9.33 14.11 -12.18
CA ALA A 124 9.66 14.55 -13.55
C ALA A 124 11.17 14.71 -13.76
N LEU A 125 11.94 13.91 -13.04
CA LEU A 125 13.39 13.80 -13.18
C LEU A 125 13.72 12.66 -14.11
N TYR A 126 14.64 12.91 -15.03
CA TYR A 126 15.14 11.94 -15.99
C TYR A 126 16.64 11.77 -15.81
N ALA A 127 17.18 10.62 -16.17
CA ALA A 127 18.63 10.42 -16.12
C ALA A 127 19.13 9.69 -17.38
N ASP A 128 20.25 10.14 -17.88
CA ASP A 128 20.95 9.46 -18.96
C ASP A 128 21.51 8.10 -18.49
N PRO A 129 21.26 7.02 -19.22
CA PRO A 129 21.70 5.70 -18.78
C PRO A 129 23.21 5.48 -18.83
N ALA A 130 23.94 6.22 -19.66
CA ALA A 130 25.38 6.07 -19.80
C ALA A 130 26.18 7.00 -18.87
N SER A 131 25.79 8.28 -18.80
CA SER A 131 26.51 9.28 -18.03
C SER A 131 25.97 9.44 -16.60
N GLY A 132 24.71 9.07 -16.37
CA GLY A 132 23.97 9.36 -15.12
C GLY A 132 23.54 10.82 -14.98
N ASP A 133 23.75 11.67 -15.99
CA ASP A 133 23.36 13.08 -15.96
C ASP A 133 21.85 13.22 -15.75
N VAL A 134 21.45 14.05 -14.79
CA VAL A 134 20.04 14.27 -14.47
C VAL A 134 19.50 15.48 -15.20
N PHE A 135 18.34 15.30 -15.84
CA PHE A 135 17.58 16.36 -16.51
C PHE A 135 16.38 16.76 -15.69
N ASP A 136 16.27 18.04 -15.40
CA ASP A 136 15.23 18.65 -14.60
C ASP A 136 14.74 19.95 -15.25
N TRP A 137 13.49 19.97 -15.71
CA TRP A 137 12.88 21.15 -16.36
C TRP A 137 11.94 21.92 -15.45
N PHE A 138 11.57 21.34 -14.27
CA PHE A 138 10.52 21.90 -13.40
C PHE A 138 10.97 22.15 -11.96
N GLY A 139 12.27 22.05 -11.68
CA GLY A 139 12.86 22.31 -10.38
C GLY A 139 12.67 21.15 -9.39
N GLY A 140 12.54 19.93 -9.89
CA GLY A 140 12.37 18.71 -9.08
C GLY A 140 13.57 18.42 -8.18
N LEU A 141 14.80 18.72 -8.62
CA LEU A 141 16.00 18.55 -7.80
C LEU A 141 15.98 19.47 -6.58
N ALA A 142 15.62 20.74 -6.77
CA ALA A 142 15.51 21.69 -5.67
C ALA A 142 14.36 21.33 -4.71
N ASP A 143 13.22 20.89 -5.24
CA ASP A 143 12.09 20.41 -4.45
C ASP A 143 12.44 19.14 -3.67
N LEU A 144 13.20 18.24 -4.27
CA LEU A 144 13.65 17.01 -3.62
C LEU A 144 14.62 17.31 -2.46
N ALA A 145 15.58 18.19 -2.68
CA ALA A 145 16.51 18.64 -1.63
C ALA A 145 15.79 19.35 -0.48
N ALA A 146 14.76 20.15 -0.80
CA ALA A 146 13.92 20.82 0.19
C ALA A 146 12.84 19.90 0.78
N ARG A 147 12.75 18.64 0.36
CA ARG A 147 11.69 17.70 0.73
C ARG A 147 10.28 18.30 0.52
N ARG A 148 10.10 18.97 -0.57
CA ARG A 148 8.84 19.62 -0.96
C ARG A 148 8.14 18.81 -2.05
N VAL A 149 6.88 18.48 -1.84
CA VAL A 149 6.03 17.85 -2.85
C VAL A 149 5.18 18.95 -3.49
N ARG A 150 5.48 19.27 -4.74
CA ARG A 150 4.82 20.33 -5.51
C ARG A 150 4.31 19.79 -6.85
N PHE A 151 3.12 20.22 -7.23
CA PHE A 151 2.59 19.95 -8.58
C PHE A 151 3.41 20.66 -9.66
N ILE A 152 3.46 20.09 -10.85
CA ILE A 152 4.04 20.74 -12.03
C ILE A 152 3.00 21.72 -12.58
N GLY A 153 3.38 23.00 -12.68
CA GLY A 153 2.47 24.05 -13.13
C GLY A 153 1.35 24.35 -12.12
N ASP A 154 0.14 24.61 -12.60
CA ASP A 154 -1.02 24.93 -11.76
C ASP A 154 -1.59 23.68 -11.09
N ALA A 155 -1.61 23.67 -9.76
CA ALA A 155 -2.05 22.51 -8.97
C ALA A 155 -3.53 22.15 -9.22
N ARG A 156 -4.40 23.16 -9.36
CA ARG A 156 -5.84 22.94 -9.63
C ARG A 156 -6.05 22.32 -10.99
N GLN A 157 -5.32 22.77 -11.99
CA GLN A 157 -5.38 22.19 -13.31
C GLN A 157 -4.92 20.74 -13.31
N ARG A 158 -3.77 20.45 -12.66
CA ARG A 158 -3.26 19.07 -12.52
C ARG A 158 -4.26 18.14 -11.84
N ILE A 159 -4.96 18.60 -10.81
CA ILE A 159 -6.00 17.82 -10.13
C ILE A 159 -7.23 17.62 -11.02
N ARG A 160 -7.64 18.63 -11.81
CA ARG A 160 -8.80 18.49 -12.73
C ARG A 160 -8.54 17.47 -13.85
N GLU A 161 -7.30 17.29 -14.27
CA GLU A 161 -6.92 16.28 -15.27
C GLU A 161 -7.04 14.84 -14.71
N ASP A 162 -6.71 14.63 -13.45
CA ASP A 162 -6.94 13.37 -12.73
C ASP A 162 -7.10 13.67 -11.23
N HIS A 163 -8.32 13.61 -10.76
CA HIS A 163 -8.66 13.89 -9.36
C HIS A 163 -7.97 12.96 -8.37
N LEU A 164 -7.49 11.76 -8.78
CA LEU A 164 -6.72 10.87 -7.93
C LEU A 164 -5.40 11.51 -7.47
N ARG A 165 -4.90 12.51 -8.18
CA ARG A 165 -3.69 13.26 -7.82
C ARG A 165 -3.81 13.91 -6.43
N ILE A 166 -5.02 14.16 -5.92
CA ILE A 166 -5.23 14.59 -4.52
C ILE A 166 -4.70 13.53 -3.55
N LEU A 167 -5.14 12.28 -3.67
CA LEU A 167 -4.68 11.21 -2.78
C LEU A 167 -3.21 10.88 -3.00
N ARG A 168 -2.75 10.93 -4.24
CA ARG A 168 -1.33 10.79 -4.58
C ARG A 168 -0.50 11.87 -3.89
N TYR A 169 -0.95 13.14 -3.87
CA TYR A 169 -0.25 14.21 -3.17
C TYR A 169 -0.01 13.87 -1.71
N PHE A 170 -1.04 13.48 -0.97
CA PHE A 170 -0.89 13.13 0.44
C PHE A 170 0.03 11.92 0.65
N ARG A 171 -0.05 10.90 -0.22
CA ARG A 171 0.86 9.76 -0.16
C ARG A 171 2.32 10.17 -0.43
N PHE A 172 2.56 11.02 -1.40
CA PHE A 172 3.91 11.53 -1.70
C PHE A 172 4.41 12.46 -0.59
N GLN A 173 3.54 13.32 -0.04
CA GLN A 173 3.86 14.17 1.10
C GLN A 173 4.26 13.34 2.32
N ALA A 174 3.51 12.29 2.64
CA ALA A 174 3.83 11.38 3.75
C ALA A 174 5.16 10.64 3.57
N ARG A 175 5.52 10.33 2.32
CA ARG A 175 6.74 9.54 2.03
C ARG A 175 7.99 10.42 1.85
N PHE A 176 7.88 11.54 1.20
CA PHE A 176 9.01 12.35 0.75
C PHE A 176 9.01 13.78 1.29
N GLY A 177 7.85 14.27 1.71
CA GLY A 177 7.68 15.66 2.12
C GLY A 177 8.20 15.96 3.52
N ALA A 178 8.51 17.23 3.76
CA ALA A 178 8.73 17.81 5.07
C ALA A 178 7.64 18.85 5.38
N LEU A 179 7.60 19.33 6.62
CA LEU A 179 6.73 20.43 7.02
C LEU A 179 7.54 21.74 7.08
N PRO A 180 6.92 22.87 6.72
CA PRO A 180 5.55 22.99 6.23
C PRO A 180 5.41 22.44 4.82
N ALA A 181 4.23 21.86 4.52
CA ALA A 181 3.89 21.38 3.20
C ALA A 181 3.66 22.54 2.21
N ASP A 182 3.60 22.25 0.92
CA ASP A 182 3.32 23.25 -0.12
C ASP A 182 1.89 23.79 0.03
N ALA A 183 1.75 25.06 0.37
CA ALA A 183 0.46 25.68 0.70
C ALA A 183 -0.49 25.73 -0.50
N GLU A 184 0.02 25.92 -1.72
CA GLU A 184 -0.80 25.93 -2.93
C GLU A 184 -1.34 24.53 -3.25
N ALA A 185 -0.50 23.51 -3.13
CA ALA A 185 -0.90 22.13 -3.32
C ALA A 185 -2.00 21.72 -2.31
N GLU A 186 -1.81 22.05 -1.02
CA GLU A 186 -2.83 21.75 0.00
C GLU A 186 -4.15 22.49 -0.25
N ALA A 187 -4.08 23.79 -0.58
CA ALA A 187 -5.28 24.57 -0.90
C ALA A 187 -6.04 24.01 -2.11
N ALA A 188 -5.32 23.62 -3.17
CA ALA A 188 -5.92 22.99 -4.34
C ALA A 188 -6.56 21.63 -4.02
N CYS A 189 -5.89 20.80 -3.19
CA CYS A 189 -6.42 19.52 -2.74
C CYS A 189 -7.69 19.70 -1.90
N ALA A 190 -7.72 20.66 -0.98
CA ALA A 190 -8.89 20.95 -0.16
C ALA A 190 -10.08 21.44 -1.00
N GLU A 191 -9.85 22.40 -1.90
CA GLU A 191 -10.87 22.95 -2.80
C GLU A 191 -11.52 21.86 -3.68
N LEU A 192 -10.70 20.96 -4.23
CA LEU A 192 -11.14 19.95 -5.18
C LEU A 192 -11.46 18.59 -4.54
N ALA A 193 -11.35 18.45 -3.21
CA ALA A 193 -11.65 17.20 -2.49
C ALA A 193 -13.03 16.60 -2.86
N PRO A 194 -14.12 17.37 -3.01
CA PRO A 194 -15.43 16.81 -3.38
C PRO A 194 -15.44 16.01 -4.68
N THR A 195 -14.50 16.28 -5.60
CA THR A 195 -14.41 15.58 -6.89
C THR A 195 -13.98 14.12 -6.76
N LEU A 196 -13.36 13.75 -5.63
CA LEU A 196 -12.99 12.36 -5.32
C LEU A 196 -14.16 11.39 -5.31
N LYS A 197 -15.40 11.89 -5.08
CA LYS A 197 -16.64 11.07 -5.13
C LYS A 197 -16.87 10.43 -6.49
N GLY A 198 -16.42 11.05 -7.58
CA GLY A 198 -16.55 10.55 -8.95
C GLY A 198 -15.54 9.49 -9.36
N LEU A 199 -14.51 9.22 -8.54
CA LEU A 199 -13.44 8.30 -8.88
C LEU A 199 -13.83 6.82 -8.71
N SER A 200 -13.11 5.96 -9.46
CA SER A 200 -13.13 4.52 -9.24
C SER A 200 -12.75 4.18 -7.80
N ARG A 201 -13.63 3.45 -7.12
CA ARG A 201 -13.43 3.04 -5.73
C ARG A 201 -12.18 2.19 -5.53
N GLU A 202 -11.83 1.40 -6.54
CA GLU A 202 -10.60 0.62 -6.56
C GLU A 202 -9.34 1.51 -6.53
N ARG A 203 -9.30 2.55 -7.37
CA ARG A 203 -8.18 3.51 -7.40
C ARG A 203 -8.06 4.26 -6.07
N VAL A 204 -9.17 4.69 -5.50
CA VAL A 204 -9.20 5.35 -4.18
C VAL A 204 -8.71 4.38 -3.09
N GLY A 205 -9.23 3.16 -3.06
CA GLY A 205 -8.81 2.13 -2.10
C GLY A 205 -7.33 1.83 -2.20
N MET A 206 -6.80 1.67 -3.42
CA MET A 206 -5.37 1.41 -3.65
C MET A 206 -4.48 2.55 -3.12
N GLU A 207 -4.80 3.82 -3.39
CA GLU A 207 -4.03 4.96 -2.88
C GLU A 207 -4.11 5.06 -1.36
N MET A 208 -5.28 4.80 -0.76
CA MET A 208 -5.44 4.79 0.70
C MET A 208 -4.62 3.65 1.35
N MET A 209 -4.66 2.44 0.79
CA MET A 209 -3.87 1.32 1.30
C MET A 209 -2.36 1.57 1.15
N ASN A 210 -1.93 2.17 0.04
CA ASN A 210 -0.53 2.56 -0.16
C ASN A 210 -0.08 3.64 0.84
N LEU A 211 -0.94 4.61 1.14
CA LEU A 211 -0.66 5.63 2.17
C LEU A 211 -0.55 5.00 3.55
N LEU A 212 -1.52 4.15 3.93
CA LEU A 212 -1.54 3.49 5.23
C LEU A 212 -0.36 2.52 5.44
N GLY A 213 0.19 1.96 4.36
CA GLY A 213 1.39 1.10 4.40
C GLY A 213 2.72 1.83 4.63
N LEU A 214 2.75 3.18 4.63
CA LEU A 214 3.98 3.95 4.87
C LEU A 214 4.44 3.84 6.33
N ALA A 215 5.69 4.20 6.60
CA ALA A 215 6.28 4.12 7.95
C ALA A 215 5.42 4.87 9.00
N ASN A 216 5.11 6.14 8.75
CA ASN A 216 4.24 6.93 9.63
C ASN A 216 3.27 7.80 8.82
N PRO A 217 2.06 7.32 8.50
CA PRO A 217 1.04 8.10 7.78
C PRO A 217 0.19 8.99 8.70
N ALA A 218 0.27 8.86 10.03
CA ALA A 218 -0.65 9.48 10.96
C ALA A 218 -0.73 11.02 10.85
N PRO A 219 0.41 11.77 10.77
CA PRO A 219 0.34 13.22 10.60
C PRO A 219 -0.35 13.64 9.29
N THR A 220 -0.13 12.86 8.22
CA THR A 220 -0.76 13.13 6.92
C THR A 220 -2.26 12.86 6.96
N LEU A 221 -2.71 11.77 7.61
CA LEU A 221 -4.15 11.49 7.76
C LEU A 221 -4.84 12.57 8.61
N ALA A 222 -4.19 13.06 9.67
CA ALA A 222 -4.69 14.19 10.46
C ALA A 222 -4.83 15.44 9.57
N ARG A 223 -3.82 15.74 8.74
CA ARG A 223 -3.88 16.88 7.82
C ARG A 223 -4.97 16.71 6.75
N MET A 224 -5.15 15.49 6.21
CA MET A 224 -6.26 15.20 5.29
C MET A 224 -7.63 15.44 5.95
N ALA A 225 -7.77 15.15 7.24
CA ALA A 225 -9.00 15.42 7.99
C ALA A 225 -9.25 16.92 8.16
N GLU A 226 -8.23 17.69 8.55
CA GLU A 226 -8.29 19.15 8.66
C GLU A 226 -8.70 19.83 7.35
N LEU A 227 -8.19 19.32 6.23
CA LEU A 227 -8.47 19.84 4.88
C LEU A 227 -9.78 19.29 4.28
N GLY A 228 -10.54 18.48 5.02
CA GLY A 228 -11.81 17.91 4.56
C GLY A 228 -11.67 16.77 3.52
N VAL A 229 -10.46 16.41 3.13
CA VAL A 229 -10.20 15.37 2.12
C VAL A 229 -10.57 13.99 2.66
N LEU A 230 -10.21 13.69 3.91
CA LEU A 230 -10.49 12.40 4.53
C LEU A 230 -12.00 12.14 4.66
N ALA A 231 -12.78 13.15 4.99
CA ALA A 231 -14.24 13.05 5.10
C ALA A 231 -14.94 12.68 3.77
N VAL A 232 -14.30 12.91 2.63
CA VAL A 232 -14.85 12.52 1.31
C VAL A 232 -14.59 11.05 1.01
N VAL A 233 -13.43 10.51 1.39
CA VAL A 233 -13.02 9.14 1.02
C VAL A 233 -13.31 8.11 2.10
N LEU A 234 -13.21 8.50 3.36
CA LEU A 234 -13.41 7.66 4.54
C LEU A 234 -14.03 8.48 5.69
N PRO A 235 -15.32 8.86 5.58
CA PRO A 235 -16.00 9.72 6.56
C PRO A 235 -16.05 9.12 7.97
N GLU A 236 -15.89 7.81 8.09
CA GLU A 236 -15.91 7.06 9.34
C GLU A 236 -14.58 7.08 10.09
N ALA A 237 -13.53 7.68 9.50
CA ALA A 237 -12.17 7.58 10.01
C ALA A 237 -11.93 8.44 11.26
N ASP A 238 -11.23 7.86 12.23
CA ASP A 238 -10.64 8.55 13.38
C ASP A 238 -9.09 8.59 13.23
N PRO A 239 -8.51 9.74 12.82
CA PRO A 239 -7.06 9.87 12.72
C PRO A 239 -6.32 9.73 14.06
N ALA A 240 -6.97 10.02 15.19
CA ALA A 240 -6.34 9.88 16.51
C ALA A 240 -6.10 8.42 16.86
N ALA A 241 -7.03 7.54 16.51
CA ALA A 241 -6.88 6.10 16.68
C ALA A 241 -5.72 5.53 15.84
N LEU A 242 -5.51 6.05 14.63
CA LEU A 242 -4.34 5.68 13.82
C LEU A 242 -3.03 6.13 14.48
N ALA A 243 -2.97 7.34 15.00
CA ALA A 243 -1.76 7.84 15.66
C ALA A 243 -1.40 7.00 16.89
N ALA A 244 -2.39 6.58 17.68
CA ALA A 244 -2.21 5.67 18.80
C ALA A 244 -1.65 4.32 18.34
N LEU A 245 -2.23 3.71 17.29
CA LEU A 245 -1.75 2.43 16.76
C LEU A 245 -0.32 2.53 16.23
N VAL A 246 0.04 3.59 15.50
CA VAL A 246 1.41 3.77 14.98
C VAL A 246 2.42 3.86 16.14
N GLY A 247 2.06 4.54 17.23
CA GLY A 247 2.86 4.56 18.46
C GLY A 247 3.02 3.17 19.07
N GLU A 248 1.95 2.37 19.07
CA GLU A 248 1.95 1.01 19.60
C GLU A 248 2.76 0.03 18.74
N GLU A 249 2.64 0.12 17.40
CA GLU A 249 3.48 -0.64 16.47
C GLU A 249 4.98 -0.35 16.70
N ALA A 250 5.33 0.92 16.89
CA ALA A 250 6.72 1.32 17.16
C ALA A 250 7.20 0.80 18.54
N ARG A 251 6.37 0.92 19.59
CA ARG A 251 6.68 0.44 20.95
C ARG A 251 6.95 -1.06 20.98
N GLN A 252 6.14 -1.84 20.26
CA GLN A 252 6.25 -3.30 20.23
C GLN A 252 7.09 -3.83 19.05
N GLN A 253 7.75 -2.95 18.30
CA GLN A 253 8.61 -3.27 17.15
C GLN A 253 7.91 -4.11 16.07
N VAL A 254 6.65 -3.79 15.80
CA VAL A 254 5.85 -4.45 14.76
C VAL A 254 5.89 -3.64 13.47
N ALA A 255 6.09 -4.34 12.37
CA ALA A 255 6.11 -3.73 11.06
C ALA A 255 4.74 -3.09 10.70
N PRO A 256 4.75 -1.98 9.95
CA PRO A 256 3.55 -1.36 9.41
C PRO A 256 2.65 -2.34 8.64
N ASP A 257 1.35 -2.30 8.90
CA ASP A 257 0.37 -3.06 8.14
C ASP A 257 -0.84 -2.19 7.77
N ALA A 258 -1.05 -2.00 6.47
CA ALA A 258 -2.08 -1.09 5.96
C ALA A 258 -3.50 -1.51 6.35
N LEU A 259 -3.77 -2.82 6.43
CA LEU A 259 -5.11 -3.32 6.75
C LEU A 259 -5.43 -3.16 8.25
N ARG A 260 -4.47 -3.44 9.13
CA ARG A 260 -4.56 -3.16 10.57
C ARG A 260 -4.80 -1.68 10.82
N ARG A 261 -4.06 -0.81 10.12
CA ARG A 261 -4.19 0.64 10.23
C ARG A 261 -5.53 1.16 9.70
N LEU A 262 -6.05 0.54 8.63
CA LEU A 262 -7.42 0.81 8.17
C LEU A 262 -8.43 0.40 9.25
N ALA A 263 -8.25 -0.77 9.88
CA ALA A 263 -9.13 -1.20 10.98
C ALA A 263 -9.09 -0.25 12.18
N ALA A 264 -7.93 0.32 12.51
CA ALA A 264 -7.80 1.29 13.59
C ALA A 264 -8.55 2.59 13.32
N LEU A 265 -8.52 3.06 12.06
CA LEU A 265 -9.28 4.25 11.65
C LEU A 265 -10.80 4.08 11.79
N LEU A 266 -11.31 2.85 11.74
CA LEU A 266 -12.75 2.57 11.75
C LEU A 266 -13.27 2.32 13.17
N PRO A 267 -14.55 2.63 13.44
CA PRO A 267 -15.23 2.14 14.65
C PRO A 267 -15.13 0.62 14.82
N ALA A 268 -15.30 0.15 16.03
CA ALA A 268 -15.30 -1.28 16.37
C ALA A 268 -16.60 -1.98 15.90
N GLU A 269 -16.89 -1.91 14.63
CA GLU A 269 -18.12 -2.39 13.98
C GLU A 269 -17.79 -3.27 12.77
N PRO A 270 -17.83 -4.61 12.88
CA PRO A 270 -17.51 -5.52 11.78
C PRO A 270 -18.31 -5.28 10.50
N ALA A 271 -19.60 -4.96 10.62
CA ALA A 271 -20.46 -4.73 9.46
C ALA A 271 -20.04 -3.47 8.68
N LEU A 272 -19.66 -2.39 9.38
CA LEU A 272 -19.12 -1.18 8.77
C LEU A 272 -17.78 -1.45 8.09
N ALA A 273 -16.90 -2.19 8.75
CA ALA A 273 -15.60 -2.60 8.21
C ALA A 273 -15.77 -3.39 6.89
N GLU A 274 -16.74 -4.29 6.81
CA GLU A 274 -17.07 -5.01 5.58
C GLU A 274 -17.59 -4.10 4.46
N GLN A 275 -18.40 -3.09 4.81
CA GLN A 275 -18.87 -2.09 3.84
C GLN A 275 -17.69 -1.26 3.29
N VAL A 276 -16.77 -0.82 4.16
CA VAL A 276 -15.56 -0.09 3.75
C VAL A 276 -14.67 -0.96 2.86
N ALA A 277 -14.43 -2.23 3.24
CA ALA A 277 -13.66 -3.16 2.42
C ALA A 277 -14.28 -3.34 1.02
N SER A 278 -15.59 -3.46 0.94
CA SER A 278 -16.32 -3.57 -0.32
C SER A 278 -16.24 -2.27 -1.14
N ARG A 279 -16.34 -1.12 -0.46
CA ARG A 279 -16.18 0.22 -1.06
C ARG A 279 -14.78 0.41 -1.65
N PHE A 280 -13.73 -0.08 -0.99
CA PHE A 280 -12.35 -0.02 -1.47
C PHE A 280 -11.95 -1.16 -2.40
N ARG A 281 -12.88 -2.06 -2.73
CA ARG A 281 -12.65 -3.22 -3.59
C ARG A 281 -11.54 -4.14 -3.07
N LEU A 282 -11.45 -4.29 -1.75
CA LEU A 282 -10.52 -5.21 -1.12
C LEU A 282 -10.88 -6.68 -1.42
N SER A 283 -9.89 -7.56 -1.40
CA SER A 283 -10.11 -9.00 -1.60
C SER A 283 -10.95 -9.62 -0.48
N GLY A 284 -11.54 -10.79 -0.74
CA GLY A 284 -12.34 -11.49 0.27
C GLY A 284 -11.57 -11.82 1.54
N ALA A 285 -10.28 -12.15 1.43
CA ALA A 285 -9.40 -12.38 2.58
C ALA A 285 -9.17 -11.10 3.39
N GLN A 286 -8.90 -9.98 2.72
CA GLN A 286 -8.73 -8.68 3.36
C GLN A 286 -10.03 -8.21 4.04
N LYS A 287 -11.19 -8.39 3.39
CA LYS A 287 -12.49 -8.07 3.97
C LYS A 287 -12.73 -8.85 5.26
N LYS A 288 -12.48 -10.16 5.26
CA LYS A 288 -12.61 -11.02 6.45
C LYS A 288 -11.67 -10.56 7.58
N ARG A 289 -10.39 -10.31 7.28
CA ARG A 289 -9.42 -9.82 8.28
C ARG A 289 -9.82 -8.46 8.85
N LEU A 290 -10.26 -7.53 8.01
CA LEU A 290 -10.72 -6.20 8.45
C LEU A 290 -11.91 -6.32 9.41
N ALA A 291 -12.90 -7.16 9.09
CA ALA A 291 -14.06 -7.40 9.94
C ALA A 291 -13.66 -8.06 11.28
N LEU A 292 -12.71 -9.02 11.25
CA LEU A 292 -12.18 -9.63 12.47
C LEU A 292 -11.47 -8.58 13.37
N ALA A 293 -10.66 -7.71 12.80
CA ALA A 293 -9.99 -6.64 13.54
C ALA A 293 -10.98 -5.61 14.09
N ALA A 294 -12.03 -5.27 13.33
CA ALA A 294 -13.11 -4.39 13.78
C ALA A 294 -14.00 -4.99 14.88
N GLY A 295 -14.03 -6.32 15.03
CA GLY A 295 -14.73 -6.98 16.13
C GLY A 295 -13.98 -6.93 17.49
N ARG A 296 -13.09 -5.97 17.66
CA ARG A 296 -12.33 -5.74 18.89
C ARG A 296 -13.22 -5.24 20.01
N THR A 297 -12.87 -5.61 21.26
CA THR A 297 -13.46 -5.08 22.49
C THR A 297 -12.49 -4.08 23.14
N ALA A 298 -12.99 -3.18 23.97
CA ALA A 298 -12.17 -2.12 24.56
C ALA A 298 -11.07 -2.67 25.49
N ASP A 299 -11.28 -3.84 26.10
CA ASP A 299 -10.32 -4.52 26.99
C ASP A 299 -9.23 -5.31 26.22
N GLY A 300 -9.32 -5.36 24.89
CA GLY A 300 -8.37 -6.07 24.03
C GLY A 300 -8.46 -7.59 24.08
N GLY A 301 -8.89 -8.16 25.20
CA GLY A 301 -8.97 -9.60 25.48
C GLY A 301 -7.62 -10.25 25.81
N GLU A 302 -7.68 -11.52 26.26
CA GLU A 302 -6.49 -12.31 26.59
C GLU A 302 -5.78 -12.75 25.29
N PRO A 303 -4.46 -12.51 25.12
CA PRO A 303 -3.74 -12.69 23.85
C PRO A 303 -3.83 -14.10 23.27
N ARG A 304 -3.58 -15.14 24.09
CA ARG A 304 -3.60 -16.53 23.63
C ARG A 304 -5.01 -17.02 23.28
N ALA A 305 -6.00 -16.58 24.05
CA ALA A 305 -7.40 -16.88 23.77
C ALA A 305 -7.87 -16.25 22.45
N LEU A 306 -7.46 -15.00 22.18
CA LEU A 306 -7.71 -14.35 20.90
C LEU A 306 -7.06 -15.11 19.74
N ALA A 307 -5.78 -15.47 19.89
CA ALA A 307 -5.06 -16.19 18.84
C ALA A 307 -5.64 -17.58 18.57
N TYR A 308 -6.09 -18.29 19.61
CA TYR A 308 -6.77 -19.57 19.47
C TYR A 308 -8.09 -19.44 18.69
N ARG A 309 -8.90 -18.44 19.04
CA ARG A 309 -10.26 -18.26 18.46
C ARG A 309 -10.24 -17.65 17.06
N LEU A 310 -9.33 -16.72 16.78
CA LEU A 310 -9.35 -15.87 15.58
C LEU A 310 -8.18 -16.12 14.65
N GLY A 311 -7.18 -16.87 15.09
CA GLY A 311 -5.89 -16.97 14.44
C GLY A 311 -4.94 -15.84 14.87
N ARG A 312 -3.64 -16.09 14.70
CA ARG A 312 -2.56 -15.21 15.17
C ARG A 312 -2.63 -13.80 14.60
N GLU A 313 -2.89 -13.67 13.29
CA GLU A 313 -2.92 -12.38 12.60
C GLU A 313 -4.03 -11.46 13.12
N ALA A 314 -5.26 -11.98 13.25
CA ALA A 314 -6.38 -11.21 13.76
C ALA A 314 -6.23 -10.87 15.25
N ALA A 315 -5.61 -11.75 16.04
CA ALA A 315 -5.26 -11.46 17.42
C ALA A 315 -4.25 -10.32 17.55
N LEU A 316 -3.17 -10.34 16.75
CA LEU A 316 -2.19 -9.26 16.67
C LEU A 316 -2.85 -7.92 16.31
N ASP A 317 -3.73 -7.92 15.29
CA ASP A 317 -4.42 -6.71 14.88
C ASP A 317 -5.26 -6.12 16.04
N ARG A 318 -6.05 -6.95 16.73
CA ARG A 318 -6.88 -6.49 17.86
C ARG A 318 -6.05 -5.97 19.02
N LEU A 319 -5.02 -6.71 19.43
CA LEU A 319 -4.14 -6.33 20.54
C LEU A 319 -3.48 -4.99 20.28
N LEU A 320 -2.86 -4.83 19.12
CA LEU A 320 -2.16 -3.58 18.76
C LEU A 320 -3.13 -2.38 18.67
N ILE A 321 -4.32 -2.56 18.10
CA ILE A 321 -5.33 -1.49 18.02
C ILE A 321 -5.85 -1.07 19.40
N THR A 322 -5.92 -1.98 20.36
CA THR A 322 -6.42 -1.72 21.71
C THR A 322 -5.31 -1.45 22.74
N GLY A 323 -4.04 -1.40 22.32
CA GLY A 323 -2.91 -1.17 23.21
C GLY A 323 -2.53 -2.40 24.07
N GLY A 324 -2.97 -3.59 23.68
CA GLY A 324 -2.64 -4.84 24.35
C GLY A 324 -1.24 -5.35 24.01
N GLU A 325 -0.67 -6.16 24.92
CA GLU A 325 0.66 -6.74 24.76
C GLU A 325 0.64 -7.96 23.82
N ILE A 326 1.57 -8.00 22.84
CA ILE A 326 1.73 -9.15 21.93
C ILE A 326 2.81 -10.14 22.39
N ALA A 327 3.64 -9.77 23.36
CA ALA A 327 4.72 -10.62 23.88
C ALA A 327 4.26 -12.05 24.26
N PRO A 328 3.03 -12.26 24.86
CA PRO A 328 2.55 -13.61 25.16
C PRO A 328 2.39 -14.54 23.95
N LEU A 329 2.35 -13.96 22.73
CA LEU A 329 2.26 -14.72 21.49
C LEU A 329 3.63 -15.07 20.89
N ALA A 330 4.73 -14.49 21.40
CA ALA A 330 6.07 -14.77 20.89
C ALA A 330 6.44 -16.24 21.12
N GLY A 331 6.76 -16.95 20.04
CA GLY A 331 7.12 -18.39 20.11
C GLY A 331 5.98 -19.33 20.55
N TRP A 332 4.79 -18.80 20.86
CA TRP A 332 3.67 -19.65 21.25
C TRP A 332 2.96 -20.22 20.02
N GLU A 333 2.84 -21.55 19.98
CA GLU A 333 2.08 -22.25 18.95
C GLU A 333 0.64 -22.46 19.41
N ILE A 334 -0.33 -22.27 18.52
CA ILE A 334 -1.75 -22.46 18.83
C ILE A 334 -2.00 -23.95 19.06
N PRO A 335 -2.34 -24.38 20.31
CA PRO A 335 -2.55 -25.78 20.62
C PRO A 335 -3.88 -26.28 20.06
N ALA A 336 -3.99 -27.57 19.81
CA ALA A 336 -5.26 -28.24 19.57
C ALA A 336 -5.85 -28.70 20.90
N LEU A 337 -7.16 -28.55 21.09
CA LEU A 337 -7.85 -29.07 22.27
C LEU A 337 -7.71 -30.61 22.30
N PRO A 338 -7.12 -31.19 23.35
CA PRO A 338 -6.92 -32.65 23.44
C PRO A 338 -8.22 -33.37 23.89
N LEU A 339 -9.33 -33.05 23.25
CA LEU A 339 -10.66 -33.65 23.49
C LEU A 339 -11.42 -33.74 22.18
N LYS A 340 -12.00 -34.87 21.89
CA LYS A 340 -12.84 -35.11 20.72
C LYS A 340 -14.26 -35.50 21.14
N GLY A 341 -15.24 -35.31 20.26
CA GLY A 341 -16.61 -35.72 20.52
C GLY A 341 -16.76 -37.21 20.90
N GLY A 342 -15.91 -38.08 20.34
CA GLY A 342 -15.88 -39.54 20.68
C GLY A 342 -15.52 -39.78 22.15
N ASP A 343 -14.67 -38.99 22.74
CA ASP A 343 -14.26 -39.13 24.15
C ASP A 343 -15.43 -38.81 25.09
N ILE A 344 -16.30 -37.86 24.68
CA ILE A 344 -17.53 -37.47 25.39
C ILE A 344 -18.58 -38.58 25.29
N VAL A 345 -18.75 -39.16 24.08
CA VAL A 345 -19.65 -40.29 23.86
C VAL A 345 -19.23 -41.51 24.69
N ALA A 346 -17.92 -41.77 24.79
CA ALA A 346 -17.38 -42.87 25.60
C ALA A 346 -17.66 -42.70 27.12
N ARG A 347 -17.98 -41.47 27.57
CA ARG A 347 -18.42 -41.14 28.96
C ARG A 347 -19.92 -41.27 29.14
N GLY A 348 -20.67 -41.80 28.17
CA GLY A 348 -22.09 -42.10 28.28
C GLY A 348 -23.05 -41.05 27.74
N ILE A 349 -22.55 -39.98 27.17
CA ILE A 349 -23.38 -38.96 26.51
C ILE A 349 -23.81 -39.47 25.10
N GLY A 350 -25.10 -39.45 24.82
CA GLY A 350 -25.63 -39.82 23.51
C GLY A 350 -25.09 -38.91 22.38
N ALA A 351 -24.78 -39.47 21.21
CA ALA A 351 -24.37 -38.69 20.05
C ALA A 351 -25.44 -37.65 19.68
N GLY A 352 -25.04 -36.38 19.56
CA GLY A 352 -25.96 -35.28 19.22
C GLY A 352 -25.55 -33.91 19.73
N PRO A 353 -26.50 -32.96 19.81
CA PRO A 353 -26.25 -31.58 20.22
C PRO A 353 -25.60 -31.46 21.58
N GLU A 354 -25.85 -32.39 22.49
CA GLU A 354 -25.30 -32.39 23.86
C GLU A 354 -23.78 -32.58 23.85
N VAL A 355 -23.24 -33.42 22.99
CA VAL A 355 -21.78 -33.58 22.78
C VAL A 355 -21.15 -32.24 22.42
N ALA A 356 -21.76 -31.48 21.49
CA ALA A 356 -21.27 -30.18 21.09
C ALA A 356 -21.37 -29.12 22.22
N ARG A 357 -22.38 -29.22 23.07
CA ARG A 357 -22.52 -28.36 24.24
C ARG A 357 -21.38 -28.59 25.26
N VAL A 358 -21.19 -29.85 25.64
CA VAL A 358 -20.12 -30.27 26.57
C VAL A 358 -18.75 -29.91 26.01
N LEU A 359 -18.48 -30.19 24.72
CA LEU A 359 -17.20 -29.84 24.09
C LEU A 359 -16.91 -28.34 24.21
N ARG A 360 -17.88 -27.48 23.90
CA ARG A 360 -17.73 -26.02 24.00
C ARG A 360 -17.54 -25.56 25.43
N ALA A 361 -18.23 -26.16 26.40
CA ALA A 361 -18.07 -25.83 27.81
C ALA A 361 -16.67 -26.15 28.32
N VAL A 362 -16.16 -27.35 28.02
CA VAL A 362 -14.80 -27.77 28.36
C VAL A 362 -13.75 -26.89 27.62
N GLU A 363 -13.94 -26.61 26.33
CA GLU A 363 -13.07 -25.74 25.56
C GLU A 363 -12.97 -24.34 26.16
N THR A 364 -14.11 -23.77 26.59
CA THR A 364 -14.14 -22.44 27.22
C THR A 364 -13.35 -22.41 28.53
N ARG A 365 -13.49 -23.44 29.37
CA ARG A 365 -12.73 -23.58 30.61
C ARG A 365 -11.25 -23.82 30.34
N TRP A 366 -10.92 -24.67 29.38
CA TRP A 366 -9.54 -24.96 28.95
C TRP A 366 -8.80 -23.70 28.50
N ILE A 367 -9.47 -22.85 27.73
CA ILE A 367 -8.92 -21.53 27.34
C ILE A 367 -8.73 -20.64 28.56
N ALA A 368 -9.73 -20.56 29.46
CA ALA A 368 -9.68 -19.72 30.64
C ALA A 368 -8.58 -20.15 31.65
N GLU A 369 -8.27 -21.46 31.71
CA GLU A 369 -7.17 -22.00 32.49
C GLU A 369 -5.78 -21.95 31.80
N GLY A 370 -5.68 -21.29 30.62
CA GLY A 370 -4.43 -21.06 29.92
C GLY A 370 -3.87 -22.26 29.17
N PHE A 371 -4.76 -23.10 28.63
CA PHE A 371 -4.45 -24.25 27.77
C PHE A 371 -3.70 -25.39 28.50
N PRO A 372 -4.24 -25.92 29.60
CA PRO A 372 -3.62 -27.02 30.36
C PRO A 372 -3.54 -28.31 29.51
N ASP A 373 -2.82 -29.30 30.06
CA ASP A 373 -2.57 -30.58 29.42
C ASP A 373 -3.82 -31.50 29.36
N ALA A 374 -3.67 -32.66 28.70
CA ALA A 374 -4.75 -33.61 28.50
C ALA A 374 -5.31 -34.20 29.83
N ALA A 375 -4.49 -34.29 30.86
CA ALA A 375 -4.93 -34.79 32.15
C ALA A 375 -5.94 -33.82 32.78
N ARG A 376 -5.64 -32.52 32.76
CA ARG A 376 -6.57 -31.50 33.27
C ARG A 376 -7.82 -31.41 32.39
N VAL A 377 -7.72 -31.56 31.08
CA VAL A 377 -8.88 -31.58 30.16
C VAL A 377 -9.82 -32.75 30.48
N SER A 378 -9.27 -33.93 30.81
CA SER A 378 -10.10 -35.07 31.28
C SER A 378 -10.84 -34.74 32.57
N ALA A 379 -10.19 -34.07 33.55
CA ALA A 379 -10.83 -33.64 34.76
C ALA A 379 -11.94 -32.59 34.51
N LEU A 380 -11.69 -31.62 33.61
CA LEU A 380 -12.70 -30.64 33.18
C LEU A 380 -13.93 -31.31 32.56
N LEU A 381 -13.71 -32.37 31.77
CA LEU A 381 -14.81 -33.15 31.20
C LEU A 381 -15.60 -33.85 32.32
N ASP A 382 -14.93 -34.49 33.29
CA ASP A 382 -15.60 -35.17 34.39
C ASP A 382 -16.41 -34.19 35.25
N GLU A 383 -15.87 -33.00 35.53
CA GLU A 383 -16.56 -31.92 36.25
C GLU A 383 -17.78 -31.36 35.48
N GLU A 384 -17.74 -31.34 34.13
CA GLU A 384 -18.88 -30.86 33.31
C GLU A 384 -19.99 -31.90 33.21
N LEU A 385 -19.66 -33.18 33.41
CA LEU A 385 -20.63 -34.31 33.34
C LEU A 385 -21.24 -34.67 34.71
N ALA A 386 -20.69 -34.17 35.83
CA ALA A 386 -21.17 -34.41 37.20
C ALA A 386 -22.43 -33.58 37.51
#